data_2ad1383b547835caf31f02b00d1cd14a
#
_entry.id   2ad1383b547835caf31f02b00d1cd14a
#
_cell.length_a   1.000
_cell.length_b   1.000
_cell.length_c   1.000
_cell.angle_alpha   90.00
_cell.angle_beta   90.00
_cell.angle_gamma   90.00
#
_symmetry.space_group_name_H-M   'P 1'
#
loop_
_entity.id
_entity.type
_entity.pdbx_description
1 polymer ?
#
loop_
_entity_poly.entity_id
_entity_poly.type
_entity_poly.pdbx_seq_one_letter_code
_entity_poly.pdbx_strand_id
1 'polypeptide(L)'
;MTYTERDLEILAVNQAMLESVAKGDWETYSQVCSDDVSCFEAESEGHLVEGLPFHRYYFDLPSEGTASPSPVTVTMARPHLRWLNDDAVVVSYTRLTQKLHNEAPITATCCETRVWQRIGQAWRQVHVHRS
;
A
#
# COMPACT_ATOMS: atom_id res chain seq x y z
N MET A 1 5.37 -0.05 22.49
CA MET A 1 6.44 -0.07 21.48
C MET A 1 6.67 1.35 20.98
N THR A 2 7.89 1.79 21.03
CA THR A 2 8.23 3.17 20.62
C THR A 2 8.87 3.15 19.24
N TYR A 3 8.34 3.94 18.32
CA TYR A 3 8.89 4.07 16.98
C TYR A 3 9.95 5.16 16.96
N THR A 4 11.03 4.91 16.22
CA THR A 4 12.09 5.90 16.04
C THR A 4 11.66 6.92 14.98
N GLU A 5 12.44 7.98 14.84
CA GLU A 5 12.16 9.02 13.86
C GLU A 5 12.15 8.46 12.42
N ARG A 6 13.11 7.59 12.08
CA ARG A 6 13.12 6.98 10.73
C ARG A 6 11.96 6.00 10.54
N ASP A 7 11.53 5.32 11.62
CA ASP A 7 10.34 4.48 11.55
C ASP A 7 9.11 5.31 11.18
N LEU A 8 8.95 6.46 11.85
CA LEU A 8 7.80 7.34 11.59
C LEU A 8 7.82 7.91 10.17
N GLU A 9 9.00 8.21 9.63
CA GLU A 9 9.14 8.66 8.26
C GLU A 9 8.60 7.62 7.28
N ILE A 10 9.02 6.36 7.44
CA ILE A 10 8.58 5.27 6.57
C ILE A 10 7.10 4.98 6.76
N LEU A 11 6.61 5.02 8.00
CA LEU A 11 5.18 4.81 8.24
C LEU A 11 4.34 5.88 7.58
N ALA A 12 4.83 7.13 7.55
CA ALA A 12 4.13 8.21 6.85
C ALA A 12 4.10 7.97 5.33
N VAL A 13 5.22 7.51 4.76
CA VAL A 13 5.29 7.18 3.33
C VAL A 13 4.34 6.03 3.00
N ASN A 14 4.35 4.99 3.82
CA ASN A 14 3.48 3.83 3.61
C ASN A 14 2.00 4.21 3.74
N GLN A 15 1.65 5.06 4.72
CA GLN A 15 0.28 5.52 4.89
C GLN A 15 -0.18 6.34 3.69
N ALA A 16 0.66 7.25 3.19
CA ALA A 16 0.34 8.05 2.01
C ALA A 16 0.11 7.16 0.78
N MET A 17 0.92 6.11 0.63
CA MET A 17 0.75 5.14 -0.44
C MET A 17 -0.60 4.41 -0.33
N LEU A 18 -0.97 3.95 0.87
CA LEU A 18 -2.25 3.27 1.10
C LEU A 18 -3.43 4.20 0.80
N GLU A 19 -3.33 5.47 1.18
CA GLU A 19 -4.38 6.45 0.88
C GLU A 19 -4.50 6.70 -0.62
N SER A 20 -3.38 6.69 -1.35
CA SER A 20 -3.42 6.84 -2.81
C SER A 20 -4.17 5.67 -3.48
N VAL A 21 -3.98 4.46 -2.97
CA VAL A 21 -4.72 3.29 -3.46
C VAL A 21 -6.21 3.46 -3.17
N ALA A 22 -6.56 3.85 -1.96
CA ALA A 22 -7.95 4.03 -1.56
C ALA A 22 -8.68 5.08 -2.39
N LYS A 23 -7.95 6.12 -2.82
CA LYS A 23 -8.51 7.22 -3.63
C LYS A 23 -8.44 6.97 -5.13
N GLY A 24 -7.76 5.90 -5.56
CA GLY A 24 -7.51 5.66 -6.97
C GLY A 24 -6.53 6.66 -7.59
N ASP A 25 -5.65 7.21 -6.81
CA ASP A 25 -4.69 8.23 -7.23
C ASP A 25 -3.43 7.56 -7.79
N TRP A 26 -3.48 7.21 -9.07
CA TRP A 26 -2.37 6.54 -9.75
C TRP A 26 -1.10 7.38 -9.78
N GLU A 27 -1.24 8.69 -9.97
CA GLU A 27 -0.07 9.56 -10.07
C GLU A 27 0.79 9.49 -8.80
N THR A 28 0.15 9.61 -7.63
CA THR A 28 0.85 9.51 -6.35
C THR A 28 1.43 8.11 -6.15
N TYR A 29 0.64 7.07 -6.43
CA TYR A 29 1.09 5.68 -6.25
C TYR A 29 2.31 5.38 -7.11
N SER A 30 2.29 5.76 -8.40
CA SER A 30 3.39 5.47 -9.32
C SER A 30 4.69 6.16 -8.92
N GLN A 31 4.62 7.30 -8.24
CA GLN A 31 5.81 8.03 -7.79
C GLN A 31 6.52 7.34 -6.63
N VAL A 32 5.80 6.57 -5.82
CA VAL A 32 6.39 5.89 -4.66
C VAL A 32 6.61 4.40 -4.90
N CYS A 33 6.42 3.96 -6.13
CA CYS A 33 6.57 2.56 -6.50
C CYS A 33 7.66 2.42 -7.54
N SER A 34 8.52 1.41 -7.39
CA SER A 34 9.56 1.12 -8.36
C SER A 34 8.92 0.60 -9.66
N ASP A 35 9.52 0.92 -10.81
CA ASP A 35 9.01 0.46 -12.10
C ASP A 35 9.01 -1.07 -12.20
N ASP A 36 9.93 -1.72 -11.50
CA ASP A 36 10.08 -3.18 -11.50
C ASP A 36 9.53 -3.83 -10.22
N VAL A 37 8.60 -3.16 -9.55
CA VAL A 37 8.02 -3.67 -8.31
C VAL A 37 7.50 -5.10 -8.50
N SER A 38 7.80 -5.97 -7.52
CA SER A 38 7.26 -7.34 -7.53
C SER A 38 6.16 -7.46 -6.49
N CYS A 39 5.18 -8.30 -6.74
CA CYS A 39 4.09 -8.47 -5.79
C CYS A 39 3.46 -9.85 -5.83
N PHE A 40 2.96 -10.26 -4.66
CA PHE A 40 1.97 -11.31 -4.52
C PHE A 40 0.71 -10.64 -4.00
N GLU A 41 -0.37 -10.74 -4.75
CA GLU A 41 -1.66 -10.22 -4.35
C GLU A 41 -2.74 -11.27 -4.57
N ALA A 42 -3.90 -11.11 -3.94
CA ALA A 42 -4.99 -12.06 -4.08
C ALA A 42 -5.35 -12.27 -5.55
N GLU A 43 -5.30 -11.20 -6.33
CA GLU A 43 -5.66 -11.20 -7.74
C GLU A 43 -4.64 -11.90 -8.62
N SER A 44 -3.41 -12.12 -8.12
CA SER A 44 -2.38 -12.82 -8.88
C SER A 44 -2.45 -14.34 -8.76
N GLU A 45 -3.35 -14.84 -7.93
CA GLU A 45 -3.60 -16.29 -7.74
C GLU A 45 -2.33 -17.09 -7.44
N GLY A 46 -1.47 -16.53 -6.58
CA GLY A 46 -0.25 -17.20 -6.15
C GLY A 46 0.94 -17.01 -7.08
N HIS A 47 0.79 -16.25 -8.16
CA HIS A 47 1.89 -15.95 -9.05
C HIS A 47 2.60 -14.67 -8.65
N LEU A 48 3.93 -14.67 -8.75
CA LEU A 48 4.70 -13.44 -8.59
C LEU A 48 4.49 -12.58 -9.84
N VAL A 49 4.07 -11.35 -9.64
CA VAL A 49 3.85 -10.41 -10.74
C VAL A 49 4.88 -9.30 -10.62
N GLU A 50 5.44 -8.87 -11.75
CA GLU A 50 6.43 -7.81 -11.80
C GLU A 50 5.93 -6.65 -12.64
N GLY A 51 6.24 -5.44 -12.19
CA GLY A 51 6.04 -4.23 -12.95
C GLY A 51 4.81 -3.42 -12.59
N LEU A 52 4.91 -2.12 -12.78
CA LEU A 52 3.83 -1.18 -12.54
C LEU A 52 2.58 -1.41 -13.40
N PRO A 53 2.68 -1.87 -14.67
CA PRO A 53 1.46 -2.05 -15.48
C PRO A 53 0.41 -2.94 -14.86
N PHE A 54 0.81 -3.96 -14.09
CA PHE A 54 -0.14 -4.81 -13.38
C PHE A 54 -0.94 -4.00 -12.35
N HIS A 55 -0.25 -3.10 -11.63
CA HIS A 55 -0.91 -2.26 -10.63
C HIS A 55 -1.83 -1.24 -11.28
N ARG A 56 -1.40 -0.67 -12.39
CA ARG A 56 -2.18 0.35 -13.08
C ARG A 56 -3.54 -0.17 -13.55
N TYR A 57 -3.61 -1.44 -13.91
CA TYR A 57 -4.86 -2.05 -14.33
C TYR A 57 -5.98 -1.79 -13.31
N TYR A 58 -5.68 -1.95 -12.02
CA TYR A 58 -6.70 -1.76 -10.98
C TYR A 58 -7.08 -0.30 -10.80
N PHE A 59 -6.16 0.63 -11.04
CA PHE A 59 -6.46 2.06 -10.96
C PHE A 59 -7.30 2.53 -12.14
N ASP A 60 -7.19 1.85 -13.29
CA ASP A 60 -7.93 2.21 -14.49
C ASP A 60 -9.33 1.59 -14.53
N LEU A 61 -9.65 0.66 -13.61
CA LEU A 61 -11.01 0.09 -13.57
C LEU A 61 -12.01 1.16 -13.20
N PRO A 62 -13.17 1.21 -13.88
CA PRO A 62 -14.19 2.18 -13.52
C PRO A 62 -14.69 1.92 -12.10
N SER A 63 -14.75 2.98 -11.31
CA SER A 63 -15.39 2.90 -10.01
C SER A 63 -16.87 2.63 -10.22
N GLU A 64 -17.40 1.59 -9.57
CA GLU A 64 -18.78 1.21 -9.74
C GLU A 64 -19.73 2.35 -9.36
N GLY A 65 -20.27 3.01 -10.38
CA GLY A 65 -21.59 3.62 -10.42
C GLY A 65 -21.98 4.61 -9.35
N THR A 66 -21.10 5.20 -8.56
CA THR A 66 -21.52 6.15 -7.55
C THR A 66 -20.95 7.52 -7.84
N ALA A 67 -21.84 8.50 -7.89
CA ALA A 67 -21.49 9.88 -8.14
C ALA A 67 -20.69 10.53 -7.02
N SER A 68 -20.60 9.91 -5.84
CA SER A 68 -19.72 10.38 -4.77
C SER A 68 -19.07 9.20 -4.09
N PRO A 69 -17.74 9.17 -4.01
CA PRO A 69 -17.04 8.11 -3.31
C PRO A 69 -17.39 8.14 -1.83
N SER A 70 -17.75 7.00 -1.27
CA SER A 70 -17.92 6.87 0.17
C SER A 70 -16.57 7.12 0.85
N PRO A 71 -16.54 7.76 2.02
CA PRO A 71 -15.29 7.91 2.74
C PRO A 71 -14.65 6.56 3.02
N VAL A 72 -13.35 6.45 2.76
CA VAL A 72 -12.57 5.25 3.04
C VAL A 72 -11.44 5.62 3.98
N THR A 73 -11.36 4.91 5.10
CA THR A 73 -10.27 5.08 6.06
C THR A 73 -9.39 3.84 6.03
N VAL A 74 -8.09 4.05 5.89
CA VAL A 74 -7.10 2.97 5.88
C VAL A 74 -6.17 3.15 7.06
N THR A 75 -6.01 2.09 7.84
CA THR A 75 -5.18 2.10 9.05
C THR A 75 -4.22 0.93 9.04
N MET A 76 -2.97 1.19 9.43
CA MET A 76 -1.99 0.14 9.67
C MET A 76 -2.07 -0.25 11.14
N ALA A 77 -2.48 -1.49 11.41
CA ALA A 77 -2.55 -2.00 12.77
C ALA A 77 -1.23 -2.69 13.14
N ARG A 78 -0.61 -2.22 14.23
CA ARG A 78 0.61 -2.81 14.79
C ARG A 78 1.74 -2.96 13.77
N PRO A 79 2.15 -1.89 13.10
CA PRO A 79 3.21 -2.00 12.10
C PRO A 79 4.54 -2.40 12.73
N HIS A 80 5.23 -3.32 12.08
CA HIS A 80 6.55 -3.80 12.46
C HIS A 80 7.52 -3.42 11.36
N LEU A 81 8.65 -2.82 11.73
CA LEU A 81 9.68 -2.40 10.79
C LEU A 81 10.96 -3.19 11.04
N ARG A 82 11.49 -3.76 9.98
CA ARG A 82 12.77 -4.45 9.99
C ARG A 82 13.71 -3.72 9.05
N TRP A 83 14.61 -2.93 9.61
CA TRP A 83 15.63 -2.24 8.82
C TRP A 83 16.74 -3.23 8.44
N LEU A 84 17.00 -3.32 7.13
CA LEU A 84 18.08 -4.17 6.61
C LEU A 84 19.40 -3.38 6.58
N ASN A 85 19.30 -2.10 6.30
CA ASN A 85 20.36 -1.11 6.36
C ASN A 85 19.70 0.27 6.36
N ASP A 86 20.46 1.33 6.21
CA ASP A 86 19.89 2.69 6.25
C ASP A 86 19.00 3.00 5.05
N ASP A 87 19.08 2.20 3.99
CA ASP A 87 18.38 2.45 2.72
C ASP A 87 17.35 1.38 2.37
N ALA A 88 17.07 0.43 3.26
CA ALA A 88 16.11 -0.64 2.98
C ALA A 88 15.42 -1.10 4.25
N VAL A 89 14.10 -1.23 4.19
CA VAL A 89 13.28 -1.61 5.35
C VAL A 89 12.11 -2.47 4.89
N VAL A 90 11.77 -3.46 5.72
CA VAL A 90 10.60 -4.32 5.53
C VAL A 90 9.54 -3.88 6.54
N VAL A 91 8.35 -3.54 6.05
CA VAL A 91 7.23 -3.08 6.88
C VAL A 91 6.11 -4.10 6.79
N SER A 92 5.69 -4.62 7.94
CA SER A 92 4.60 -5.62 8.02
C SER A 92 3.53 -5.12 8.97
N TYR A 93 2.27 -5.29 8.61
CA TYR A 93 1.14 -4.83 9.40
C TYR A 93 -0.14 -5.52 8.95
N THR A 94 -1.19 -5.37 9.73
CA THR A 94 -2.54 -5.70 9.29
C THR A 94 -3.19 -4.41 8.80
N ARG A 95 -3.62 -4.39 7.55
CA ARG A 95 -4.34 -3.24 7.01
C ARG A 95 -5.82 -3.36 7.35
N LEU A 96 -6.36 -2.31 7.93
CA LEU A 96 -7.78 -2.18 8.20
C LEU A 96 -8.34 -1.15 7.23
N THR A 97 -9.32 -1.56 6.44
CA THR A 97 -9.99 -0.65 5.51
C THR A 97 -11.45 -0.52 5.96
N GLN A 98 -11.85 0.69 6.34
CA GLN A 98 -13.19 0.97 6.80
C GLN A 98 -13.91 1.81 5.76
N LYS A 99 -15.10 1.37 5.37
CA LYS A 99 -15.91 2.06 4.38
C LYS A 99 -17.38 1.79 4.63
N LEU A 100 -18.25 2.55 3.95
CA LEU A 100 -19.68 2.30 3.95
C LEU A 100 -20.05 1.36 2.81
N HIS A 101 -20.88 0.37 3.14
CA HIS A 101 -21.46 -0.52 2.15
C HIS A 101 -22.96 -0.59 2.44
N ASN A 102 -23.77 -0.11 1.48
CA ASN A 102 -25.22 -0.01 1.67
C ASN A 102 -25.58 0.76 2.95
N GLU A 103 -24.90 1.88 3.17
CA GLU A 103 -25.07 2.76 4.34
C GLU A 103 -24.65 2.14 5.67
N ALA A 104 -24.09 0.93 5.66
CA ALA A 104 -23.59 0.28 6.87
C ALA A 104 -22.06 0.31 6.89
N PRO A 105 -21.42 0.60 8.04
CA PRO A 105 -19.98 0.56 8.13
C PRO A 105 -19.47 -0.89 8.06
N ILE A 106 -18.44 -1.10 7.26
CA ILE A 106 -17.76 -2.40 7.20
C ILE A 106 -16.26 -2.18 7.37
N THR A 107 -15.60 -3.19 7.91
CA THR A 107 -14.14 -3.22 8.05
C THR A 107 -13.60 -4.46 7.35
N ALA A 108 -12.73 -4.25 6.39
CA ALA A 108 -12.01 -5.34 5.73
C ALA A 108 -10.59 -5.37 6.27
N THR A 109 -10.03 -6.57 6.43
CA THR A 109 -8.66 -6.76 6.91
C THR A 109 -7.86 -7.55 5.91
N CYS A 110 -6.57 -7.25 5.82
CA CYS A 110 -5.63 -8.11 5.11
C CYS A 110 -4.24 -7.92 5.70
N CYS A 111 -3.40 -8.94 5.54
CA CYS A 111 -2.02 -8.89 5.99
C CYS A 111 -1.16 -8.41 4.83
N GLU A 112 -0.27 -7.45 5.11
CA GLU A 112 0.60 -6.90 4.09
C GLU A 112 2.03 -6.85 4.59
N THR A 113 2.96 -7.14 3.68
CA THR A 113 4.37 -6.92 3.87
C THR A 113 4.86 -6.13 2.68
N ARG A 114 5.51 -4.99 2.94
CA ARG A 114 6.03 -4.12 1.89
C ARG A 114 7.51 -3.87 2.13
N VAL A 115 8.29 -3.89 1.06
CA VAL A 115 9.70 -3.61 1.11
C VAL A 115 9.94 -2.25 0.48
N TRP A 116 10.55 -1.35 1.23
CA TRP A 116 10.90 -0.01 0.80
C TRP A 116 12.41 0.10 0.66
N GLN A 117 12.85 0.72 -0.41
CA GLN A 117 14.26 0.95 -0.69
C GLN A 117 14.47 2.40 -1.09
N ARG A 118 15.52 3.02 -0.56
CA ARG A 118 15.88 4.38 -0.98
C ARG A 118 16.66 4.28 -2.29
N ILE A 119 16.12 4.87 -3.34
CA ILE A 119 16.70 4.88 -4.67
C ILE A 119 16.80 6.34 -5.10
N GLY A 120 18.04 6.83 -5.29
CA GLY A 120 18.23 8.20 -5.71
C GLY A 120 17.61 9.22 -4.75
N GLN A 121 17.77 9.04 -3.44
CA GLN A 121 17.26 9.89 -2.37
C GLN A 121 15.74 9.85 -2.16
N ALA A 122 15.04 8.98 -2.87
CA ALA A 122 13.60 8.82 -2.72
C ALA A 122 13.26 7.40 -2.29
N TRP A 123 12.31 7.26 -1.37
CA TRP A 123 11.82 5.96 -0.97
C TRP A 123 10.89 5.39 -2.04
N ARG A 124 11.17 4.14 -2.46
CA ARG A 124 10.37 3.43 -3.45
C ARG A 124 9.96 2.07 -2.91
N GLN A 125 8.72 1.70 -3.10
CA GLN A 125 8.25 0.37 -2.81
C GLN A 125 8.75 -0.58 -3.88
N VAL A 126 9.47 -1.64 -3.49
CA VAL A 126 10.06 -2.58 -4.45
C VAL A 126 9.41 -3.95 -4.40
N HIS A 127 8.67 -4.24 -3.34
CA HIS A 127 7.95 -5.52 -3.24
C HIS A 127 6.74 -5.35 -2.31
N VAL A 128 5.68 -6.05 -2.62
CA VAL A 128 4.51 -6.15 -1.75
C VAL A 128 3.97 -7.58 -1.78
N HIS A 129 3.61 -8.07 -0.60
CA HIS A 129 2.86 -9.32 -0.45
C HIS A 129 1.61 -9.01 0.36
N ARG A 130 0.46 -9.26 -0.24
CA ARG A 130 -0.83 -9.01 0.39
C ARG A 130 -1.66 -10.29 0.39
N SER A 131 -2.21 -10.61 1.53
CA SER A 131 -3.05 -11.81 1.67
C SER A 131 -4.25 -11.56 2.58
#